data_2a4a01ddc1227a9d56851475f8711055
#
_entry.id   2a4a01ddc1227a9d56851475f8711055
#
_cell.length_a   1.000
_cell.length_b   1.000
_cell.length_c   1.000
_cell.angle_alpha   90.00
_cell.angle_beta   90.00
_cell.angle_gamma   90.00
#
_symmetry.space_group_name_H-M   'P 1'
#
loop_
_entity.id
_entity.type
_entity.pdbx_description
1 polymer ?
#
loop_
_entity_poly.entity_id
_entity_poly.type
_entity_poly.pdbx_seq_one_letter_code
_entity_poly.pdbx_strand_id
1 'polypeptide(L)'
;MLSNFALVAGQVVTLFLLMGVGFVLAQLGKLYPDGVSQMSTLVLYVVTPCVIIHAFAIERTDGMVRLLLEFEAVYALYTLFCAAVALFCFRGEDPCRRGPMRFAMVYGNNGFMGLPLLLSILGEQAVIYGVVSVVVFNLLLWTHGVRTMGGRVTLRQALVSPATVGLAVGLPLFL
;
A
#
# COMPACT_ATOMS: atom_id res chain seq x y z
N MET A 1 22.80 3.82 -12.72
CA MET A 1 21.90 2.67 -12.98
C MET A 1 22.24 1.44 -12.12
N LEU A 2 23.49 0.96 -12.09
CA LEU A 2 23.90 -0.17 -11.25
C LEU A 2 23.67 0.06 -9.74
N SER A 3 23.90 1.28 -9.24
CA SER A 3 23.66 1.62 -7.82
C SER A 3 22.18 1.51 -7.45
N ASN A 4 21.28 2.01 -8.29
CA ASN A 4 19.83 1.92 -8.03
C ASN A 4 19.33 0.47 -8.11
N PHE A 5 19.87 -0.32 -9.04
CA PHE A 5 19.57 -1.75 -9.10
C PHE A 5 20.04 -2.48 -7.83
N ALA A 6 21.23 -2.22 -7.34
CA ALA A 6 21.75 -2.81 -6.11
C ALA A 6 20.92 -2.41 -4.88
N LEU A 7 20.47 -1.15 -4.80
CA LEU A 7 19.57 -0.68 -3.74
C LEU A 7 18.22 -1.42 -3.78
N VAL A 8 17.61 -1.50 -4.95
CA VAL A 8 16.32 -2.22 -5.12
C VAL A 8 16.49 -3.69 -4.77
N ALA A 9 17.52 -4.34 -5.31
CA ALA A 9 17.81 -5.75 -5.03
C ALA A 9 18.03 -5.98 -3.52
N GLY A 10 18.79 -5.09 -2.86
CA GLY A 10 19.02 -5.15 -1.41
C GLY A 10 17.70 -5.07 -0.61
N GLN A 11 16.80 -4.16 -0.95
CA GLN A 11 15.49 -4.04 -0.29
C GLN A 11 14.64 -5.30 -0.50
N VAL A 12 14.60 -5.83 -1.71
CA VAL A 12 13.89 -7.07 -2.02
C VAL A 12 14.45 -8.24 -1.21
N VAL A 13 15.78 -8.40 -1.18
CA VAL A 13 16.45 -9.45 -0.39
C VAL A 13 16.12 -9.30 1.09
N THR A 14 16.17 -8.09 1.64
CA THR A 14 15.81 -7.83 3.04
C THR A 14 14.38 -8.28 3.35
N LEU A 15 13.41 -7.98 2.48
CA LEU A 15 12.02 -8.42 2.66
C LEU A 15 11.90 -9.94 2.59
N PHE A 16 12.60 -10.61 1.67
CA PHE A 16 12.63 -12.07 1.61
C PHE A 16 13.27 -12.71 2.85
N LEU A 17 14.34 -12.09 3.39
CA LEU A 17 14.94 -12.56 4.65
C LEU A 17 13.97 -12.42 5.82
N LEU A 18 13.25 -11.31 5.94
CA LEU A 18 12.23 -11.12 6.97
C LEU A 18 11.07 -12.13 6.83
N MET A 19 10.62 -12.39 5.60
CA MET A 19 9.64 -13.47 5.34
C MET A 19 10.19 -14.84 5.74
N GLY A 20 11.47 -15.11 5.43
CA GLY A 20 12.17 -16.33 5.83
C GLY A 20 12.20 -16.52 7.34
N VAL A 21 12.50 -15.45 8.10
CA VAL A 21 12.45 -15.47 9.58
C VAL A 21 11.03 -15.81 10.06
N GLY A 22 10.01 -15.17 9.50
CA GLY A 22 8.61 -15.45 9.84
C GLY A 22 8.23 -16.90 9.54
N PHE A 23 8.66 -17.43 8.39
CA PHE A 23 8.46 -18.82 7.99
C PHE A 23 9.12 -19.79 8.98
N VAL A 24 10.38 -19.56 9.34
CA VAL A 24 11.12 -20.42 10.30
C VAL A 24 10.43 -20.39 11.67
N LEU A 25 10.03 -19.23 12.17
CA LEU A 25 9.32 -19.09 13.44
C LEU A 25 7.98 -19.84 13.42
N ALA A 26 7.26 -19.82 12.30
CA ALA A 26 6.02 -20.57 12.14
C ALA A 26 6.29 -22.09 12.14
N GLN A 27 7.34 -22.57 11.45
CA GLN A 27 7.73 -23.97 11.44
C GLN A 27 8.18 -24.46 12.83
N LEU A 28 8.83 -23.59 13.61
CA LEU A 28 9.23 -23.88 14.99
C LEU A 28 8.04 -23.81 15.99
N GLY A 29 6.81 -23.56 15.52
CA GLY A 29 5.63 -23.45 16.38
C GLY A 29 5.67 -22.23 17.31
N LYS A 30 6.47 -21.21 17.01
CA LYS A 30 6.58 -19.97 17.79
C LYS A 30 5.63 -18.88 17.31
N LEU A 31 5.10 -19.00 16.07
CA LEU A 31 4.08 -18.12 15.50
C LEU A 31 2.80 -18.93 15.26
N TYR A 32 1.74 -18.50 15.92
CA TYR A 32 0.40 -19.07 15.75
C TYR A 32 -0.46 -18.15 14.88
N PRO A 33 -1.46 -18.68 14.14
CA PRO A 33 -2.35 -17.87 13.29
C PRO A 33 -3.00 -16.70 14.04
N ASP A 34 -3.44 -16.91 15.27
CA ASP A 34 -4.03 -15.86 16.12
C ASP A 34 -3.03 -14.74 16.45
N GLY A 35 -1.77 -15.10 16.75
CA GLY A 35 -0.70 -14.13 16.98
C GLY A 35 -0.40 -13.30 15.75
N VAL A 36 -0.34 -13.93 14.57
CA VAL A 36 -0.16 -13.23 13.29
C VAL A 36 -1.32 -12.26 13.02
N SER A 37 -2.56 -12.70 13.28
CA SER A 37 -3.75 -11.85 13.13
C SER A 37 -3.72 -10.64 14.05
N GLN A 38 -3.32 -10.81 15.33
CA GLN A 38 -3.19 -9.72 16.30
C GLN A 38 -2.10 -8.72 15.88
N MET A 39 -0.93 -9.22 15.46
CA MET A 39 0.17 -8.38 14.94
C MET A 39 -0.26 -7.60 13.70
N SER A 40 -0.96 -8.24 12.77
CA SER A 40 -1.50 -7.58 11.59
C SER A 40 -2.51 -6.49 11.95
N THR A 41 -3.36 -6.74 12.94
CA THR A 41 -4.31 -5.75 13.45
C THR A 41 -3.59 -4.55 14.04
N LEU A 42 -2.57 -4.76 14.86
CA LEU A 42 -1.75 -3.68 15.43
C LEU A 42 -1.06 -2.85 14.34
N VAL A 43 -0.47 -3.51 13.34
CA VAL A 43 0.16 -2.83 12.20
C VAL A 43 -0.85 -2.00 11.41
N LEU A 44 -2.02 -2.56 11.11
CA LEU A 44 -3.02 -1.88 10.31
C LEU A 44 -3.69 -0.71 11.06
N TYR A 45 -4.05 -0.89 12.32
CA TYR A 45 -4.87 0.09 13.05
C TYR A 45 -4.07 1.08 13.90
N VAL A 46 -2.80 0.78 14.20
CA VAL A 46 -1.94 1.67 15.00
C VAL A 46 -0.77 2.17 14.18
N VAL A 47 0.06 1.25 13.65
CA VAL A 47 1.30 1.65 12.96
C VAL A 47 1.00 2.44 11.68
N THR A 48 0.05 1.96 10.86
CA THR A 48 -0.28 2.63 9.58
C THR A 48 -0.75 4.08 9.76
N PRO A 49 -1.73 4.40 10.63
CA PRO A 49 -2.08 5.80 10.89
C PRO A 49 -0.90 6.65 11.41
N CYS A 50 -0.09 6.10 12.32
CA CYS A 50 1.09 6.82 12.85
C CYS A 50 2.10 7.14 11.75
N VAL A 51 2.39 6.20 10.85
CA VAL A 51 3.30 6.42 9.70
C VAL A 51 2.74 7.51 8.78
N ILE A 52 1.44 7.48 8.50
CA ILE A 52 0.80 8.50 7.66
C ILE A 52 0.88 9.87 8.32
N ILE A 53 0.53 10.00 9.60
CA ILE A 53 0.62 11.28 10.34
C ILE A 53 2.07 11.78 10.36
N HIS A 54 3.03 10.90 10.63
CA HIS A 54 4.45 11.27 10.64
C HIS A 54 4.95 11.80 9.30
N ALA A 55 4.48 11.22 8.20
CA ALA A 55 4.88 11.68 6.86
C ALA A 55 4.34 13.09 6.51
N PHE A 56 3.26 13.53 7.16
CA PHE A 56 2.77 14.90 7.05
C PHE A 56 3.49 15.90 7.97
N ALA A 57 4.33 15.41 8.91
CA ALA A 57 5.14 16.26 9.81
C ALA A 57 6.42 16.76 9.13
N ILE A 58 6.32 17.26 7.91
CA ILE A 58 7.40 17.87 7.14
C ILE A 58 7.08 19.33 6.83
N GLU A 59 8.12 20.13 6.63
CA GLU A 59 7.94 21.53 6.22
C GLU A 59 7.30 21.62 4.83
N ARG A 60 6.24 22.38 4.75
CA ARG A 60 5.53 22.63 3.51
C ARG A 60 6.35 23.59 2.63
N THR A 61 6.59 23.21 1.40
CA THR A 61 7.19 24.07 0.38
C THR A 61 6.14 24.57 -0.60
N ASP A 62 6.38 25.76 -1.17
CA ASP A 62 5.49 26.35 -2.17
C ASP A 62 5.29 25.40 -3.35
N GLY A 63 4.03 25.20 -3.75
CA GLY A 63 3.66 24.32 -4.84
C GLY A 63 3.57 22.82 -4.49
N MET A 64 3.97 22.41 -3.29
CA MET A 64 3.99 20.99 -2.88
C MET A 64 2.60 20.35 -2.93
N VAL A 65 1.57 21.05 -2.47
CA VAL A 65 0.17 20.56 -2.52
C VAL A 65 -0.26 20.27 -3.96
N ARG A 66 0.10 21.15 -4.89
CA ARG A 66 -0.21 20.95 -6.31
C ARG A 66 0.48 19.71 -6.85
N LEU A 67 1.77 19.55 -6.56
CA LEU A 67 2.54 18.38 -6.99
C LEU A 67 1.98 17.08 -6.40
N LEU A 68 1.55 17.08 -5.13
CA LEU A 68 0.88 15.95 -4.51
C LEU A 68 -0.41 15.60 -5.23
N LEU A 69 -1.24 16.57 -5.55
CA LEU A 69 -2.50 16.34 -6.28
C LEU A 69 -2.26 15.83 -7.70
N GLU A 70 -1.27 16.39 -8.42
CA GLU A 70 -0.88 15.92 -9.75
C GLU A 70 -0.37 14.48 -9.70
N PHE A 71 0.47 14.14 -8.71
CA PHE A 71 0.97 12.79 -8.50
C PHE A 71 -0.17 11.80 -8.20
N GLU A 72 -1.09 12.16 -7.30
CA GLU A 72 -2.24 11.31 -6.97
C GLU A 72 -3.19 11.11 -8.15
N ALA A 73 -3.41 12.14 -8.96
CA ALA A 73 -4.20 12.01 -10.18
C ALA A 73 -3.57 11.00 -11.15
N VAL A 74 -2.26 11.09 -11.37
CA VAL A 74 -1.52 10.14 -12.22
C VAL A 74 -1.56 8.74 -11.63
N TYR A 75 -1.36 8.60 -10.32
CA TYR A 75 -1.43 7.31 -9.63
C TYR A 75 -2.82 6.67 -9.71
N ALA A 76 -3.87 7.45 -9.50
CA ALA A 76 -5.25 6.99 -9.65
C ALA A 76 -5.55 6.52 -11.08
N LEU A 77 -5.15 7.32 -12.08
CA LEU A 77 -5.29 6.97 -13.51
C LEU A 77 -4.52 5.68 -13.85
N TYR A 78 -3.30 5.54 -13.37
CA TYR A 78 -2.51 4.32 -13.53
C TYR A 78 -3.22 3.10 -12.92
N THR A 79 -3.74 3.22 -11.71
CA THR A 79 -4.45 2.12 -11.05
C THR A 79 -5.74 1.75 -11.78
N LEU A 80 -6.50 2.74 -12.25
CA LEU A 80 -7.70 2.52 -13.05
C LEU A 80 -7.37 1.89 -14.40
N PHE A 81 -6.27 2.28 -15.05
CA PHE A 81 -5.78 1.65 -16.26
C PHE A 81 -5.43 0.18 -16.01
N CYS A 82 -4.67 -0.14 -14.96
CA CYS A 82 -4.38 -1.51 -14.56
C CYS A 82 -5.65 -2.31 -14.29
N ALA A 83 -6.64 -1.71 -13.63
CA ALA A 83 -7.93 -2.33 -13.38
C ALA A 83 -8.69 -2.64 -14.69
N ALA A 84 -8.67 -1.70 -15.65
CA ALA A 84 -9.26 -1.89 -16.97
C ALA A 84 -8.57 -3.03 -17.75
N VAL A 85 -7.24 -3.06 -17.75
CA VAL A 85 -6.45 -4.14 -18.38
C VAL A 85 -6.76 -5.48 -17.72
N ALA A 86 -6.87 -5.52 -16.39
CA ALA A 86 -7.19 -6.74 -15.64
C ALA A 86 -8.55 -7.35 -16.03
N LEU A 87 -9.52 -6.57 -16.51
CA LEU A 87 -10.80 -7.09 -17.01
C LEU A 87 -10.62 -8.01 -18.22
N PHE A 88 -9.60 -7.75 -19.02
CA PHE A 88 -9.30 -8.55 -20.22
C PHE A 88 -8.42 -9.76 -19.91
N CYS A 89 -7.69 -9.72 -18.78
CA CYS A 89 -6.84 -10.82 -18.32
C CYS A 89 -7.66 -11.91 -17.62
N PHE A 90 -7.12 -13.11 -17.62
CA PHE A 90 -7.65 -14.26 -16.87
C PHE A 90 -9.10 -14.64 -17.21
N ARG A 91 -9.56 -14.36 -18.44
CA ARG A 91 -10.95 -14.66 -18.85
C ARG A 91 -11.24 -16.17 -18.93
N GLY A 92 -10.23 -16.97 -19.21
CA GLY A 92 -10.32 -18.42 -19.29
C GLY A 92 -10.21 -19.14 -17.93
N GLU A 93 -9.91 -18.40 -16.85
CA GLU A 93 -9.73 -18.97 -15.51
C GLU A 93 -11.07 -19.20 -14.80
N ASP A 94 -11.05 -20.17 -13.88
CA ASP A 94 -12.15 -20.43 -12.97
C ASP A 94 -12.58 -19.14 -12.23
N PRO A 95 -13.90 -18.85 -12.10
CA PRO A 95 -14.39 -17.67 -11.39
C PRO A 95 -13.79 -17.48 -9.98
N CYS A 96 -13.52 -18.57 -9.24
CA CYS A 96 -12.93 -18.52 -7.91
C CYS A 96 -11.46 -18.05 -7.92
N ARG A 97 -10.74 -18.28 -9.00
CA ARG A 97 -9.32 -17.90 -9.17
C ARG A 97 -9.16 -16.57 -9.88
N ARG A 98 -10.08 -16.24 -10.76
CA ARG A 98 -10.06 -15.02 -11.60
C ARG A 98 -10.03 -13.74 -10.77
N GLY A 99 -10.86 -13.67 -9.72
CA GLY A 99 -10.93 -12.52 -8.81
C GLY A 99 -9.57 -12.24 -8.13
N PRO A 100 -9.01 -13.21 -7.39
CA PRO A 100 -7.69 -13.08 -6.77
C PRO A 100 -6.56 -12.73 -7.75
N MET A 101 -6.53 -13.33 -8.94
CA MET A 101 -5.50 -13.03 -9.95
C MET A 101 -5.60 -11.59 -10.47
N ARG A 102 -6.81 -11.10 -10.75
CA ARG A 102 -7.05 -9.72 -11.15
C ARG A 102 -6.72 -8.73 -10.03
N PHE A 103 -7.09 -9.08 -8.80
CA PHE A 103 -6.74 -8.28 -7.62
C PHE A 103 -5.22 -8.16 -7.48
N ALA A 104 -4.48 -9.26 -7.53
CA ALA A 104 -3.02 -9.27 -7.41
C ALA A 104 -2.32 -8.50 -8.55
N MET A 105 -2.91 -8.44 -9.74
CA MET A 105 -2.39 -7.67 -10.87
C MET A 105 -2.51 -6.16 -10.64
N VAL A 106 -3.56 -5.70 -9.97
CA VAL A 106 -3.86 -4.27 -9.78
C VAL A 106 -3.27 -3.75 -8.46
N TYR A 107 -3.34 -4.53 -7.39
CA TYR A 107 -3.00 -4.12 -6.04
C TYR A 107 -1.71 -4.77 -5.57
N GLY A 108 -0.59 -4.08 -5.79
CA GLY A 108 0.72 -4.46 -5.28
C GLY A 108 0.93 -4.06 -3.82
N ASN A 109 2.08 -4.41 -3.25
CA ASN A 109 2.46 -4.04 -1.88
C ASN A 109 3.10 -2.63 -1.85
N ASN A 110 2.29 -1.61 -2.02
CA ASN A 110 2.78 -0.22 -2.10
C ASN A 110 3.24 0.33 -0.74
N GLY A 111 2.63 -0.12 0.37
CA GLY A 111 3.00 0.34 1.70
C GLY A 111 4.33 -0.24 2.17
N PHE A 112 4.37 -1.54 2.39
CA PHE A 112 5.53 -2.19 3.01
C PHE A 112 6.72 -2.37 2.08
N MET A 113 6.51 -2.43 0.77
CA MET A 113 7.57 -2.56 -0.22
C MET A 113 7.84 -1.24 -0.95
N GLY A 114 6.79 -0.53 -1.32
CA GLY A 114 6.90 0.71 -2.09
C GLY A 114 7.55 1.85 -1.31
N LEU A 115 7.16 2.09 -0.05
CA LEU A 115 7.71 3.19 0.75
C LEU A 115 9.22 3.06 1.05
N PRO A 116 9.75 1.91 1.52
CA PRO A 116 11.19 1.74 1.69
C PRO A 116 11.97 1.89 0.38
N LEU A 117 11.40 1.42 -0.73
CA LEU A 117 12.01 1.55 -2.04
C LEU A 117 12.07 3.01 -2.49
N LEU A 118 10.97 3.75 -2.32
CA LEU A 118 10.88 5.17 -2.64
C LEU A 118 11.90 5.98 -1.81
N LEU A 119 11.98 5.71 -0.51
CA LEU A 119 12.95 6.32 0.40
C LEU A 119 14.40 6.06 -0.06
N SER A 120 14.72 4.82 -0.43
CA SER A 120 16.08 4.43 -0.82
C SER A 120 16.53 5.02 -2.16
N ILE A 121 15.61 5.26 -3.10
CA ILE A 121 15.92 5.75 -4.45
C ILE A 121 15.81 7.28 -4.54
N LEU A 122 14.78 7.87 -3.95
CA LEU A 122 14.42 9.27 -4.11
C LEU A 122 14.63 10.12 -2.86
N GLY A 123 14.96 9.47 -1.72
CA GLY A 123 15.21 10.14 -0.44
C GLY A 123 13.96 10.50 0.35
N GLU A 124 14.17 11.11 1.52
CA GLU A 124 13.12 11.39 2.51
C GLU A 124 12.00 12.31 1.98
N GLN A 125 12.37 13.30 1.16
CA GLN A 125 11.40 14.25 0.60
C GLN A 125 10.37 13.60 -0.32
N ALA A 126 10.69 12.43 -0.91
CA ALA A 126 9.78 11.72 -1.78
C ALA A 126 8.77 10.82 -1.01
N VAL A 127 9.03 10.55 0.27
CA VAL A 127 8.19 9.65 1.09
C VAL A 127 6.77 10.14 1.20
N ILE A 128 6.55 11.47 1.26
CA ILE A 128 5.20 12.04 1.34
C ILE A 128 4.32 11.63 0.16
N TYR A 129 4.88 11.59 -1.06
CA TYR A 129 4.13 11.16 -2.26
C TYR A 129 3.68 9.70 -2.14
N GLY A 130 4.58 8.84 -1.63
CA GLY A 130 4.25 7.44 -1.38
C GLY A 130 3.20 7.26 -0.29
N VAL A 131 3.26 8.06 0.78
CA VAL A 131 2.30 7.98 1.89
C VAL A 131 0.92 8.47 1.46
N VAL A 132 0.83 9.56 0.70
CA VAL A 132 -0.45 10.07 0.18
C VAL A 132 -1.04 9.06 -0.80
N SER A 133 -0.23 8.42 -1.68
CA SER A 133 -0.72 7.38 -2.58
C SER A 133 -1.23 6.11 -1.85
N VAL A 134 -0.76 5.82 -0.64
CA VAL A 134 -1.35 4.76 0.20
C VAL A 134 -2.83 5.05 0.51
N VAL A 135 -3.22 6.31 0.63
CA VAL A 135 -4.63 6.69 0.87
C VAL A 135 -5.48 6.40 -0.35
N VAL A 136 -5.07 6.87 -1.53
CA VAL A 136 -5.77 6.59 -2.80
C VAL A 136 -5.79 5.08 -3.08
N PHE A 137 -4.68 4.41 -2.84
CA PHE A 137 -4.60 2.95 -2.91
C PHE A 137 -5.65 2.28 -2.03
N ASN A 138 -5.76 2.67 -0.76
CA ASN A 138 -6.75 2.07 0.15
C ASN A 138 -8.19 2.36 -0.28
N LEU A 139 -8.50 3.56 -0.75
CA LEU A 139 -9.83 3.88 -1.26
C LEU A 139 -10.21 2.97 -2.44
N LEU A 140 -9.30 2.79 -3.40
CA LEU A 140 -9.51 1.92 -4.54
C LEU A 140 -9.55 0.44 -4.15
N LEU A 141 -8.71 0.01 -3.21
CA LEU A 141 -8.66 -1.35 -2.69
C LEU A 141 -9.97 -1.73 -1.99
N TRP A 142 -10.48 -0.88 -1.10
CA TRP A 142 -11.71 -1.13 -0.35
C TRP A 142 -12.99 -0.95 -1.20
N THR A 143 -12.89 -0.36 -2.37
CA THR A 143 -13.99 -0.22 -3.32
C THR A 143 -13.87 -1.24 -4.46
N HIS A 144 -13.04 -0.96 -5.46
CA HIS A 144 -12.83 -1.81 -6.62
C HIS A 144 -12.18 -3.16 -6.25
N GLY A 145 -11.19 -3.17 -5.36
CA GLY A 145 -10.48 -4.40 -4.95
C GLY A 145 -11.41 -5.41 -4.29
N VAL A 146 -12.19 -4.97 -3.29
CA VAL A 146 -13.20 -5.80 -2.62
C VAL A 146 -14.23 -6.36 -3.62
N ARG A 147 -14.70 -5.52 -4.55
CA ARG A 147 -15.65 -5.96 -5.59
C ARG A 147 -15.02 -6.98 -6.54
N THR A 148 -13.75 -6.82 -6.90
CA THR A 148 -13.00 -7.75 -7.76
C THR A 148 -12.87 -9.13 -7.10
N MET A 149 -12.74 -9.17 -5.78
CA MET A 149 -12.72 -10.40 -4.96
C MET A 149 -14.11 -11.00 -4.71
N GLY A 150 -15.18 -10.42 -5.26
CA GLY A 150 -16.55 -10.89 -5.05
C GLY A 150 -17.18 -10.42 -3.74
N GLY A 151 -16.50 -9.52 -3.01
CA GLY A 151 -17.04 -8.95 -1.76
C GLY A 151 -18.08 -7.85 -1.99
N ARG A 152 -18.83 -7.54 -0.93
CA ARG A 152 -19.77 -6.40 -0.92
C ARG A 152 -19.05 -5.14 -0.45
N VAL A 153 -19.09 -4.11 -1.28
CA VAL A 153 -18.51 -2.80 -0.94
C VAL A 153 -19.42 -2.09 0.05
N THR A 154 -18.88 -1.68 1.18
CA THR A 154 -19.52 -0.76 2.11
C THR A 154 -18.74 0.55 2.14
N LEU A 155 -19.42 1.66 1.86
CA LEU A 155 -18.83 3.02 1.92
C LEU A 155 -18.18 3.29 3.27
N ARG A 156 -18.75 2.77 4.35
CA ARG A 156 -18.17 2.89 5.69
C ARG A 156 -16.76 2.27 5.77
N GLN A 157 -16.54 1.10 5.20
CA GLN A 157 -15.22 0.45 5.21
C GLN A 157 -14.18 1.23 4.39
N ALA A 158 -14.60 1.83 3.28
CA ALA A 158 -13.74 2.67 2.45
C ALA A 158 -13.35 3.98 3.16
N LEU A 159 -14.33 4.63 3.83
CA LEU A 159 -14.14 5.94 4.47
C LEU A 159 -13.55 5.86 5.88
N VAL A 160 -13.71 4.74 6.59
CA VAL A 160 -13.22 4.54 7.97
C VAL A 160 -12.06 3.55 7.97
N SER A 161 -11.24 3.57 6.92
CA SER A 161 -10.01 2.77 6.92
C SER A 161 -8.95 3.43 7.82
N PRO A 162 -8.02 2.64 8.41
CA PRO A 162 -6.91 3.20 9.21
C PRO A 162 -6.10 4.27 8.44
N ALA A 163 -5.96 4.12 7.12
CA ALA A 163 -5.28 5.08 6.27
C ALA A 163 -6.05 6.40 6.14
N THR A 164 -7.38 6.35 6.01
CA THR A 164 -8.21 7.58 5.99
C THR A 164 -8.22 8.30 7.33
N VAL A 165 -8.15 7.58 8.45
CA VAL A 165 -8.00 8.19 9.78
C VAL A 165 -6.65 8.90 9.89
N GLY A 166 -5.56 8.24 9.47
CA GLY A 166 -4.22 8.85 9.42
C GLY A 166 -4.18 10.12 8.56
N LEU A 167 -4.84 10.11 7.40
CA LEU A 167 -4.97 11.27 6.52
C LEU A 167 -5.79 12.39 7.17
N ALA A 168 -6.93 12.07 7.77
CA ALA A 168 -7.82 13.04 8.40
C ALA A 168 -7.15 13.80 9.56
N VAL A 169 -6.18 13.17 10.22
CA VAL A 169 -5.36 13.80 11.26
C VAL A 169 -4.11 14.47 10.68
N GLY A 170 -3.40 13.81 9.78
CA GLY A 170 -2.13 14.28 9.22
C GLY A 170 -2.30 15.49 8.28
N LEU A 171 -3.34 15.47 7.43
CA LEU A 171 -3.55 16.53 6.45
C LEU A 171 -3.79 17.94 7.09
N PRO A 172 -4.60 18.10 8.15
CA PRO A 172 -4.72 19.39 8.83
C PRO A 172 -3.43 19.89 9.50
N LEU A 173 -2.54 18.98 9.90
CA LEU A 173 -1.24 19.32 10.48
C LEU A 173 -0.25 19.80 9.40
N PHE A 174 -0.45 19.39 8.16
CA PHE A 174 0.36 19.79 7.01
C PHE A 174 -0.12 21.09 6.35
N LEU A 175 -1.43 21.42 6.39
CA LEU A 175 -2.02 22.60 5.76
C LEU A 175 -1.81 23.87 6.59
#